data_d3bef8e07a27ce45f661207f1c90d9da
#
_entry.id   d3bef8e07a27ce45f661207f1c90d9da
#
_cell.length_a   1.000
_cell.length_b   1.000
_cell.length_c   1.000
_cell.angle_alpha   90.00
_cell.angle_beta   90.00
_cell.angle_gamma   90.00
#
_symmetry.space_group_name_H-M   'P 1'
#
loop_
_entity.id
_entity.type
_entity.pdbx_description
1 polymer ?
#
loop_
_entity_poly.entity_id
_entity_poly.type
_entity_poly.pdbx_seq_one_letter_code
_entity_poly.pdbx_strand_id
1 'polypeptide(L)'
;MGEVPLPQAAAPASAASSATSPSATTTRGGEDPYSFLATFDTTLLIDDSGSMAGRSWREVSQALSTIAPIVTRHDADGIDIYFLNHKSSHPGVPSEGIAPGGYRGIKRAATITEIFGRVRPSGGTPTGIRVHNILKPYLAKLEQEIAAGRDLKPLNLIILTDGVPSDDVESVIISAAKKLDKLDAPPFQIGLQFFQVGNEEGAKEALQELDDGLSELVEGGVRDMVDTVTWTG
;
A
#
# COMPACT_ATOMS: atom_id res chain seq x y z
N MET A 1 -30.58 -55.21 -7.87
CA MET A 1 -30.56 -53.96 -8.69
C MET A 1 -30.31 -52.84 -7.71
N GLY A 2 -29.07 -52.46 -7.55
CA GLY A 2 -28.64 -51.47 -6.59
C GLY A 2 -28.35 -50.17 -7.31
N GLU A 3 -28.99 -49.14 -6.89
CA GLU A 3 -28.78 -47.77 -7.31
C GLU A 3 -27.52 -47.21 -6.67
N VAL A 4 -26.59 -46.71 -7.47
CA VAL A 4 -25.35 -46.06 -7.01
C VAL A 4 -25.61 -44.56 -6.88
N PRO A 5 -25.42 -43.95 -5.71
CA PRO A 5 -25.57 -42.49 -5.59
C PRO A 5 -24.32 -41.78 -6.11
N LEU A 6 -24.56 -40.72 -6.92
CA LEU A 6 -23.54 -39.77 -7.40
C LEU A 6 -22.94 -38.97 -6.26
N PRO A 7 -21.66 -38.62 -6.32
CA PRO A 7 -21.03 -37.79 -5.30
C PRO A 7 -21.45 -36.32 -5.46
N GLN A 8 -21.94 -35.75 -4.39
CA GLN A 8 -22.22 -34.32 -4.19
C GLN A 8 -20.90 -33.53 -4.17
N ALA A 9 -20.81 -32.54 -5.01
CA ALA A 9 -19.72 -31.59 -5.02
C ALA A 9 -19.75 -30.75 -3.71
N ALA A 10 -18.66 -30.81 -2.94
CA ALA A 10 -18.47 -30.01 -1.74
C ALA A 10 -18.02 -28.59 -2.16
N ALA A 11 -18.71 -27.58 -1.64
CA ALA A 11 -18.30 -26.19 -1.72
C ALA A 11 -16.97 -25.95 -0.96
N PRO A 12 -16.12 -25.03 -1.40
CA PRO A 12 -14.90 -24.74 -0.68
C PRO A 12 -15.21 -24.00 0.63
N ALA A 13 -14.73 -24.58 1.73
CA ALA A 13 -14.80 -23.97 3.03
C ALA A 13 -13.81 -22.78 3.09
N SER A 14 -14.34 -21.63 3.52
CA SER A 14 -13.58 -20.44 3.90
C SER A 14 -12.60 -20.84 5.03
N ALA A 15 -11.31 -20.78 4.76
CA ALA A 15 -10.27 -20.97 5.75
C ALA A 15 -9.98 -19.65 6.44
N ALA A 16 -10.46 -19.51 7.67
CA ALA A 16 -9.98 -18.49 8.59
C ALA A 16 -8.48 -18.74 8.87
N SER A 17 -7.61 -17.88 8.37
CA SER A 17 -6.18 -17.93 8.61
C SER A 17 -5.86 -17.28 9.95
N SER A 18 -5.56 -18.10 10.95
CA SER A 18 -4.92 -17.66 12.18
C SER A 18 -3.45 -17.32 11.87
N ALA A 19 -3.10 -16.03 11.96
CA ALA A 19 -1.74 -15.56 11.78
C ALA A 19 -0.84 -16.04 12.93
N THR A 20 -0.03 -17.04 12.67
CA THR A 20 1.08 -17.46 13.53
C THR A 20 2.33 -16.72 13.08
N SER A 21 3.00 -16.03 14.01
CA SER A 21 4.28 -15.35 13.77
C SER A 21 5.30 -16.28 13.11
N PRO A 22 5.95 -15.88 12.02
CA PRO A 22 6.99 -16.70 11.42
C PRO A 22 8.30 -16.55 12.19
N SER A 23 8.63 -17.55 12.99
CA SER A 23 10.03 -17.83 13.38
C SER A 23 10.84 -18.11 12.12
N ALA A 24 11.96 -17.42 11.95
CA ALA A 24 12.88 -17.64 10.84
C ALA A 24 13.42 -19.08 10.87
N THR A 25 12.74 -19.97 10.15
CA THR A 25 13.23 -21.33 9.88
C THR A 25 13.68 -21.35 8.42
N THR A 26 14.97 -21.48 8.22
CA THR A 26 15.60 -21.75 6.90
C THR A 26 15.06 -23.04 6.36
N THR A 27 14.08 -23.00 5.46
CA THR A 27 13.57 -24.17 4.75
C THR A 27 14.22 -24.27 3.37
N ARG A 28 14.84 -25.43 3.13
CA ARG A 28 15.34 -25.85 1.83
C ARG A 28 14.19 -25.91 0.81
N GLY A 29 14.29 -25.13 -0.28
CA GLY A 29 13.56 -25.40 -1.52
C GLY A 29 12.10 -24.95 -1.59
N GLY A 30 11.62 -24.00 -0.75
CA GLY A 30 10.34 -23.34 -0.95
C GLY A 30 10.50 -22.05 -1.75
N GLU A 31 9.60 -21.77 -2.68
CA GLU A 31 9.52 -20.47 -3.36
C GLU A 31 9.34 -19.38 -2.29
N ASP A 32 10.07 -18.28 -2.44
CA ASP A 32 9.96 -17.12 -1.56
C ASP A 32 8.55 -16.51 -1.73
N PRO A 33 7.70 -16.50 -0.68
CA PRO A 33 6.31 -16.03 -0.80
C PRO A 33 6.21 -14.55 -1.17
N TYR A 34 7.30 -13.79 -1.04
CA TYR A 34 7.36 -12.35 -1.36
C TYR A 34 8.06 -12.06 -2.69
N SER A 35 8.42 -13.09 -3.46
CA SER A 35 9.13 -12.91 -4.75
C SER A 35 8.36 -12.03 -5.74
N PHE A 36 7.02 -12.01 -5.66
CA PHE A 36 6.17 -11.16 -6.50
C PHE A 36 6.43 -9.66 -6.29
N LEU A 37 6.89 -9.24 -5.09
CA LEU A 37 7.22 -7.83 -4.80
C LEU A 37 8.33 -7.29 -5.71
N ALA A 38 9.19 -8.16 -6.26
CA ALA A 38 10.22 -7.75 -7.20
C ALA A 38 9.67 -7.15 -8.51
N THR A 39 8.40 -7.41 -8.82
CA THR A 39 7.71 -6.89 -10.01
C THR A 39 7.07 -5.52 -9.78
N PHE A 40 7.09 -4.99 -8.55
CA PHE A 40 6.49 -3.72 -8.16
C PHE A 40 7.54 -2.72 -7.69
N ASP A 41 7.31 -1.43 -7.96
CA ASP A 41 7.95 -0.33 -7.24
C ASP A 41 7.22 -0.14 -5.91
N THR A 42 7.93 -0.36 -4.80
CA THR A 42 7.32 -0.25 -3.47
C THR A 42 7.54 1.14 -2.89
N THR A 43 6.44 1.79 -2.53
CA THR A 43 6.44 3.08 -1.84
C THR A 43 5.75 2.94 -0.49
N LEU A 44 6.40 3.41 0.57
CA LEU A 44 5.80 3.55 1.89
C LEU A 44 5.28 4.97 2.09
N LEU A 45 4.02 5.12 2.48
CA LEU A 45 3.44 6.37 2.97
C LEU A 45 3.12 6.22 4.46
N ILE A 46 3.82 6.97 5.29
CA ILE A 46 3.73 6.85 6.75
C ILE A 46 2.96 8.04 7.29
N ASP A 47 1.90 7.75 8.02
CA ASP A 47 1.17 8.74 8.79
C ASP A 47 2.04 9.24 9.95
N ASP A 48 2.30 10.52 9.96
CA ASP A 48 3.00 11.25 11.01
C ASP A 48 2.13 12.37 11.60
N SER A 49 0.80 12.17 11.58
CA SER A 49 -0.17 13.07 12.21
C SER A 49 -0.06 13.06 13.74
N GLY A 50 -0.72 14.01 14.39
CA GLY A 50 -0.67 14.17 15.84
C GLY A 50 -1.23 12.97 16.61
N SER A 51 -2.24 12.27 16.09
CA SER A 51 -2.83 11.05 16.67
C SER A 51 -1.82 9.92 16.80
N MET A 52 -0.88 9.82 15.86
CA MET A 52 0.18 8.81 15.86
C MET A 52 1.11 8.90 17.07
N ALA A 53 1.10 10.02 17.82
CA ALA A 53 2.02 10.19 18.94
C ALA A 53 1.80 9.14 20.05
N GLY A 54 2.87 8.48 20.48
CA GLY A 54 2.83 7.52 21.56
C GLY A 54 2.73 6.07 21.11
N ARG A 55 1.57 5.40 21.29
CA ARG A 55 1.40 3.97 21.02
C ARG A 55 1.47 3.67 19.53
N SER A 56 0.67 4.34 18.72
CA SER A 56 0.58 4.11 17.28
C SER A 56 1.94 4.30 16.59
N TRP A 57 2.73 5.32 17.01
CA TRP A 57 4.08 5.53 16.51
C TRP A 57 5.04 4.38 16.81
N ARG A 58 4.90 3.75 17.99
CA ARG A 58 5.67 2.55 18.34
C ARG A 58 5.24 1.33 17.52
N GLU A 59 3.93 1.18 17.30
CA GLU A 59 3.40 0.09 16.47
C GLU A 59 3.86 0.21 15.01
N VAL A 60 3.87 1.42 14.44
CA VAL A 60 4.48 1.66 13.11
C VAL A 60 5.96 1.29 13.11
N SER A 61 6.71 1.65 14.17
CA SER A 61 8.11 1.25 14.30
C SER A 61 8.29 -0.27 14.27
N GLN A 62 7.40 -1.00 14.94
CA GLN A 62 7.41 -2.48 14.94
C GLN A 62 7.01 -3.04 13.56
N ALA A 63 5.94 -2.52 12.96
CA ALA A 63 5.53 -2.90 11.60
C ALA A 63 6.65 -2.67 10.59
N LEU A 64 7.29 -1.50 10.62
CA LEU A 64 8.44 -1.18 9.76
C LEU A 64 9.62 -2.12 10.01
N SER A 65 9.88 -2.54 11.24
CA SER A 65 10.96 -3.50 11.53
C SER A 65 10.73 -4.86 10.87
N THR A 66 9.48 -5.22 10.63
CA THR A 66 9.06 -6.46 9.96
C THR A 66 8.99 -6.31 8.45
N ILE A 67 8.38 -5.22 7.96
CA ILE A 67 8.12 -4.98 6.55
C ILE A 67 9.39 -4.54 5.80
N ALA A 68 10.19 -3.65 6.39
CA ALA A 68 11.35 -3.04 5.75
C ALA A 68 12.39 -4.06 5.22
N PRO A 69 12.78 -5.11 5.97
CA PRO A 69 13.69 -6.13 5.43
C PRO A 69 13.12 -6.88 4.23
N ILE A 70 11.80 -7.09 4.20
CA ILE A 70 11.12 -7.80 3.10
C ILE A 70 11.14 -6.93 1.85
N VAL A 71 10.58 -5.72 1.94
CA VAL A 71 10.45 -4.84 0.77
C VAL A 71 11.80 -4.41 0.19
N THR A 72 12.80 -4.08 1.04
CA THR A 72 14.13 -3.69 0.56
C THR A 72 14.92 -4.85 -0.04
N ARG A 73 14.57 -6.09 0.27
CA ARG A 73 15.19 -7.28 -0.32
C ARG A 73 14.67 -7.56 -1.71
N HIS A 74 13.38 -7.28 -1.95
CA HIS A 74 12.70 -7.62 -3.19
C HIS A 74 12.65 -6.47 -4.20
N ASP A 75 12.85 -5.23 -3.76
CA ASP A 75 12.90 -4.07 -4.64
C ASP A 75 14.36 -3.72 -4.99
N ALA A 76 14.81 -4.13 -6.17
CA ALA A 76 16.22 -4.05 -6.58
C ALA A 76 16.71 -2.61 -6.79
N ASP A 77 15.85 -1.70 -7.20
CA ASP A 77 16.13 -0.27 -7.35
C ASP A 77 15.93 0.50 -6.05
N GLY A 78 15.30 -0.13 -5.06
CA GLY A 78 15.08 0.40 -3.71
C GLY A 78 13.76 1.10 -3.57
N ILE A 79 13.20 1.04 -2.35
CA ILE A 79 11.89 1.60 -2.03
C ILE A 79 11.93 3.10 -1.82
N ASP A 80 10.78 3.74 -1.98
CA ASP A 80 10.57 5.15 -1.66
C ASP A 80 9.78 5.30 -0.37
N ILE A 81 10.05 6.37 0.40
CA ILE A 81 9.33 6.68 1.63
C ILE A 81 8.82 8.11 1.59
N TYR A 82 7.55 8.26 1.91
CA TYR A 82 6.87 9.53 2.12
C TYR A 82 6.20 9.56 3.50
N PHE A 83 5.96 10.76 4.00
CA PHE A 83 5.14 11.01 5.20
C PHE A 83 3.95 11.90 4.82
N LEU A 84 2.89 11.89 5.62
CA LEU A 84 1.75 12.75 5.37
C LEU A 84 2.12 14.24 5.52
N ASN A 85 2.81 14.60 6.59
CA ASN A 85 3.18 15.97 6.95
C ASN A 85 4.65 16.29 6.69
N HIS A 86 5.57 15.44 7.17
CA HIS A 86 7.01 15.63 6.98
C HIS A 86 7.40 15.48 5.51
N LYS A 87 8.30 16.34 5.06
CA LYS A 87 8.84 16.31 3.70
C LYS A 87 10.35 16.40 3.72
N SER A 88 11.00 15.55 2.92
CA SER A 88 12.42 15.74 2.61
C SER A 88 12.61 16.94 1.68
N SER A 89 13.85 17.36 1.48
CA SER A 89 14.18 18.40 0.51
C SER A 89 14.22 17.92 -0.94
N HIS A 90 13.91 16.65 -1.20
CA HIS A 90 13.96 16.10 -2.56
C HIS A 90 12.87 16.75 -3.45
N PRO A 91 13.24 17.34 -4.60
CA PRO A 91 12.30 18.09 -5.45
C PRO A 91 11.33 17.20 -6.24
N GLY A 92 11.51 15.87 -6.19
CA GLY A 92 10.86 14.94 -7.10
C GLY A 92 11.50 14.97 -8.50
N VAL A 93 11.05 14.06 -9.36
CA VAL A 93 11.38 14.03 -10.79
C VAL A 93 10.11 13.64 -11.54
N PRO A 94 9.18 14.58 -11.79
CA PRO A 94 7.88 14.27 -12.38
C PRO A 94 7.96 13.58 -13.75
N SER A 95 9.02 13.84 -14.52
CA SER A 95 9.29 13.16 -15.79
C SER A 95 9.60 11.67 -15.65
N GLU A 96 10.00 11.25 -14.44
CA GLU A 96 10.23 9.84 -14.08
C GLU A 96 9.10 9.25 -13.23
N GLY A 97 8.02 10.00 -13.03
CA GLY A 97 6.89 9.57 -12.20
C GLY A 97 7.05 9.81 -10.70
N ILE A 98 8.01 10.65 -10.31
CA ILE A 98 8.46 10.77 -8.92
C ILE A 98 7.96 12.05 -8.27
N ALA A 99 7.23 11.90 -7.17
CA ALA A 99 6.72 13.01 -6.36
C ALA A 99 7.81 13.70 -5.53
N PRO A 100 7.64 15.00 -5.22
CA PRO A 100 8.55 15.72 -4.33
C PRO A 100 8.35 15.34 -2.85
N GLY A 101 9.37 15.60 -2.04
CA GLY A 101 9.33 15.50 -0.58
C GLY A 101 9.42 14.09 -0.02
N GLY A 102 9.79 13.09 -0.84
CA GLY A 102 10.06 11.72 -0.41
C GLY A 102 11.55 11.45 -0.20
N TYR A 103 11.85 10.31 0.39
CA TYR A 103 13.17 9.68 0.44
C TYR A 103 13.19 8.54 -0.56
N ARG A 104 14.22 8.44 -1.37
CA ARG A 104 14.22 7.59 -2.56
C ARG A 104 15.30 6.51 -2.60
N GLY A 105 14.97 5.41 -3.31
CA GLY A 105 15.91 4.35 -3.66
C GLY A 105 16.55 3.72 -2.43
N ILE A 106 15.78 3.50 -1.36
CA ILE A 106 16.28 2.98 -0.10
C ILE A 106 16.41 1.47 -0.20
N LYS A 107 17.65 0.99 -0.13
CA LYS A 107 18.00 -0.44 -0.26
C LYS A 107 18.30 -1.13 1.06
N ARG A 108 18.31 -0.41 2.17
CA ARG A 108 18.64 -0.95 3.49
C ARG A 108 17.58 -0.62 4.52
N ALA A 109 17.05 -1.64 5.19
CA ALA A 109 16.09 -1.49 6.27
C ALA A 109 16.56 -0.54 7.38
N ALA A 110 17.86 -0.54 7.71
CA ALA A 110 18.43 0.38 8.68
C ALA A 110 18.22 1.86 8.31
N THR A 111 18.29 2.21 7.02
CA THR A 111 18.03 3.58 6.55
C THR A 111 16.57 3.99 6.78
N ILE A 112 15.62 3.06 6.63
CA ILE A 112 14.20 3.31 6.95
C ILE A 112 14.05 3.67 8.43
N THR A 113 14.66 2.86 9.30
CA THR A 113 14.66 3.08 10.76
C THR A 113 15.29 4.43 11.13
N GLU A 114 16.39 4.81 10.46
CA GLU A 114 17.06 6.09 10.69
C GLU A 114 16.17 7.28 10.28
N ILE A 115 15.51 7.21 9.12
CA ILE A 115 14.58 8.24 8.63
C ILE A 115 13.42 8.38 9.61
N PHE A 116 12.77 7.25 9.93
CA PHE A 116 11.64 7.20 10.86
C PHE A 116 12.01 7.77 12.24
N GLY A 117 13.19 7.45 12.76
CA GLY A 117 13.67 7.95 14.05
C GLY A 117 13.89 9.47 14.12
N ARG A 118 13.98 10.17 12.98
CA ARG A 118 14.13 11.63 12.89
C ARG A 118 12.81 12.37 12.80
N VAL A 119 11.76 11.71 12.33
CA VAL A 119 10.41 12.29 12.19
C VAL A 119 9.69 12.26 13.53
N ARG A 120 8.86 13.24 13.78
CA ARG A 120 8.02 13.32 14.98
C ARG A 120 6.57 13.57 14.56
N PRO A 121 5.62 12.81 15.12
CA PRO A 121 4.21 12.99 14.84
C PRO A 121 3.73 14.41 15.13
N SER A 122 3.09 15.02 14.13
CA SER A 122 2.47 16.35 14.24
C SER A 122 1.57 16.65 13.04
N GLY A 123 0.61 17.54 13.19
CA GLY A 123 -0.29 17.95 12.11
C GLY A 123 -1.52 17.07 12.00
N GLY A 124 -2.22 17.18 10.88
CA GLY A 124 -3.43 16.42 10.56
C GLY A 124 -3.14 15.16 9.78
N THR A 125 -4.21 14.54 9.25
CA THR A 125 -4.16 13.28 8.48
C THR A 125 -4.57 13.51 7.01
N PRO A 126 -3.87 14.36 6.23
CA PRO A 126 -4.23 14.71 4.85
C PRO A 126 -3.85 13.60 3.86
N THR A 127 -4.45 12.43 4.03
CA THR A 127 -4.11 11.21 3.29
C THR A 127 -4.42 11.37 1.80
N GLY A 128 -5.61 11.89 1.46
CA GLY A 128 -6.04 12.08 0.07
C GLY A 128 -5.11 13.00 -0.71
N ILE A 129 -4.78 14.18 -0.17
CA ILE A 129 -3.84 15.11 -0.82
C ILE A 129 -2.47 14.44 -1.00
N ARG A 130 -2.01 13.67 -0.03
CA ARG A 130 -0.69 13.05 -0.11
C ARG A 130 -0.65 11.92 -1.13
N VAL A 131 -1.66 11.06 -1.13
CA VAL A 131 -1.87 10.01 -2.14
C VAL A 131 -1.96 10.63 -3.54
N HIS A 132 -2.78 11.68 -3.71
CA HIS A 132 -2.86 12.40 -4.99
C HIS A 132 -1.48 12.90 -5.45
N ASN A 133 -0.71 13.52 -4.57
CA ASN A 133 0.60 14.06 -4.91
C ASN A 133 1.61 12.99 -5.33
N ILE A 134 1.51 11.78 -4.76
CA ILE A 134 2.34 10.63 -5.15
C ILE A 134 1.87 10.04 -6.48
N LEU A 135 0.57 9.83 -6.64
CA LEU A 135 0.00 9.18 -7.83
C LEU A 135 0.04 10.07 -9.08
N LYS A 136 -0.10 11.39 -8.94
CA LYS A 136 -0.17 12.32 -10.07
C LYS A 136 1.03 12.22 -11.02
N PRO A 137 2.29 12.32 -10.59
CA PRO A 137 3.44 12.18 -11.49
C PRO A 137 3.57 10.75 -12.02
N TYR A 138 3.26 9.73 -11.22
CA TYR A 138 3.28 8.34 -11.66
C TYR A 138 2.28 8.10 -12.80
N LEU A 139 1.04 8.53 -12.67
CA LEU A 139 0.00 8.39 -13.69
C LEU A 139 0.34 9.19 -14.98
N ALA A 140 0.96 10.35 -14.84
CA ALA A 140 1.45 11.11 -15.98
C ALA A 140 2.58 10.39 -16.74
N LYS A 141 3.49 9.76 -15.99
CA LYS A 141 4.55 8.92 -16.57
C LYS A 141 3.98 7.67 -17.23
N LEU A 142 3.04 7.00 -16.58
CA LEU A 142 2.37 5.82 -17.14
C LEU A 142 1.70 6.13 -18.49
N GLU A 143 0.98 7.25 -18.57
CA GLU A 143 0.36 7.69 -19.83
C GLU A 143 1.39 7.89 -20.94
N GLN A 144 2.56 8.46 -20.63
CA GLN A 144 3.66 8.65 -21.60
C GLN A 144 4.27 7.32 -22.04
N GLU A 145 4.47 6.37 -21.10
CA GLU A 145 5.04 5.06 -21.42
C GLU A 145 4.08 4.23 -22.28
N ILE A 146 2.80 4.19 -21.92
CA ILE A 146 1.77 3.52 -22.74
C ILE A 146 1.70 4.12 -24.14
N ALA A 147 1.68 5.45 -24.26
CA ALA A 147 1.67 6.14 -25.55
C ALA A 147 2.92 5.83 -26.40
N ALA A 148 4.03 5.50 -25.77
CA ALA A 148 5.27 5.10 -26.41
C ALA A 148 5.40 3.57 -26.63
N GLY A 149 4.37 2.78 -26.29
CA GLY A 149 4.35 1.32 -26.38
C GLY A 149 5.32 0.64 -25.42
N ARG A 150 5.57 1.25 -24.25
CA ARG A 150 6.42 0.71 -23.20
C ARG A 150 5.63 0.48 -21.93
N ASP A 151 6.08 -0.48 -21.14
CA ASP A 151 5.56 -0.77 -19.80
C ASP A 151 6.20 0.15 -18.76
N LEU A 152 5.44 0.48 -17.73
CA LEU A 152 5.95 1.07 -16.49
C LEU A 152 5.77 0.08 -15.36
N LYS A 153 6.80 -0.07 -14.52
CA LYS A 153 6.76 -0.95 -13.34
C LYS A 153 5.56 -0.60 -12.46
N PRO A 154 4.72 -1.57 -12.08
CA PRO A 154 3.55 -1.31 -11.25
C PRO A 154 3.93 -0.74 -9.89
N LEU A 155 3.07 0.11 -9.34
CA LEU A 155 3.26 0.76 -8.04
C LEU A 155 2.51 0.00 -6.95
N ASN A 156 3.24 -0.38 -5.88
CA ASN A 156 2.68 -0.85 -4.62
C ASN A 156 2.85 0.24 -3.55
N LEU A 157 1.77 0.94 -3.21
CA LEU A 157 1.75 2.00 -2.21
C LEU A 157 1.19 1.47 -0.88
N ILE A 158 2.08 1.27 0.09
CA ILE A 158 1.74 0.79 1.44
C ILE A 158 1.58 2.01 2.35
N ILE A 159 0.39 2.19 2.92
CA ILE A 159 0.00 3.33 3.75
C ILE A 159 -0.15 2.85 5.19
N LEU A 160 0.69 3.35 6.11
CA LEU A 160 0.61 3.03 7.53
C LEU A 160 -0.04 4.21 8.27
N THR A 161 -1.21 3.98 8.86
CA THR A 161 -2.02 5.02 9.53
C THR A 161 -2.75 4.45 10.75
N ASP A 162 -3.07 5.29 11.73
CA ASP A 162 -3.92 4.90 12.88
C ASP A 162 -5.32 5.49 12.81
N GLY A 163 -5.57 6.41 11.88
CA GLY A 163 -6.73 7.27 11.96
C GLY A 163 -7.55 7.37 10.67
N VAL A 164 -8.67 8.05 10.85
CA VAL A 164 -9.55 8.45 9.75
C VAL A 164 -8.89 9.59 8.96
N PRO A 165 -8.82 9.50 7.62
CA PRO A 165 -8.36 10.59 6.78
C PRO A 165 -9.12 11.89 7.09
N SER A 166 -8.40 13.03 7.14
CA SER A 166 -9.01 14.34 7.35
C SER A 166 -9.48 15.02 6.06
N ASP A 167 -9.28 14.37 4.93
CA ASP A 167 -9.62 14.85 3.59
C ASP A 167 -10.21 13.72 2.74
N ASP A 168 -10.65 14.04 1.51
CA ASP A 168 -11.35 13.16 0.61
C ASP A 168 -10.37 12.22 -0.12
N VAL A 169 -10.13 11.05 0.46
CA VAL A 169 -9.31 9.98 -0.13
C VAL A 169 -10.07 9.24 -1.24
N GLU A 170 -11.36 9.04 -1.06
CA GLU A 170 -12.23 8.29 -1.98
C GLU A 170 -12.20 8.89 -3.38
N SER A 171 -12.47 10.17 -3.51
CA SER A 171 -12.43 10.88 -4.80
C SER A 171 -11.07 10.80 -5.47
N VAL A 172 -9.98 10.80 -4.70
CA VAL A 172 -8.61 10.64 -5.22
C VAL A 172 -8.41 9.25 -5.81
N ILE A 173 -8.83 8.20 -5.10
CA ILE A 173 -8.70 6.82 -5.55
C ILE A 173 -9.59 6.57 -6.78
N ILE A 174 -10.85 7.00 -6.74
CA ILE A 174 -11.78 6.91 -7.88
C ILE A 174 -11.21 7.62 -9.12
N SER A 175 -10.63 8.79 -8.95
CA SER A 175 -10.00 9.54 -10.05
C SER A 175 -8.81 8.78 -10.65
N ALA A 176 -7.98 8.16 -9.81
CA ALA A 176 -6.86 7.34 -10.25
C ALA A 176 -7.34 6.08 -10.97
N ALA A 177 -8.34 5.37 -10.43
CA ALA A 177 -8.95 4.20 -11.04
C ALA A 177 -9.51 4.50 -12.43
N LYS A 178 -10.31 5.56 -12.55
CA LYS A 178 -10.87 6.03 -13.85
C LYS A 178 -9.76 6.41 -14.86
N LYS A 179 -8.66 6.98 -14.38
CA LYS A 179 -7.52 7.29 -15.26
C LYS A 179 -6.84 6.03 -15.76
N LEU A 180 -6.66 5.02 -14.89
CA LEU A 180 -6.11 3.71 -15.25
C LEU A 180 -7.00 2.98 -16.25
N ASP A 181 -8.32 2.99 -16.05
CA ASP A 181 -9.29 2.39 -16.97
C ASP A 181 -9.26 3.07 -18.35
N LYS A 182 -9.20 4.40 -18.36
CA LYS A 182 -9.07 5.17 -19.61
C LYS A 182 -7.79 4.86 -20.37
N LEU A 183 -6.71 4.50 -19.67
CA LEU A 183 -5.41 4.13 -20.26
C LEU A 183 -5.35 2.66 -20.65
N ASP A 184 -6.39 1.87 -20.39
CA ASP A 184 -6.39 0.40 -20.55
C ASP A 184 -5.20 -0.26 -19.81
N ALA A 185 -4.84 0.31 -18.65
CA ALA A 185 -3.72 -0.16 -17.85
C ALA A 185 -4.07 -1.50 -17.16
N PRO A 186 -3.07 -2.39 -16.92
CA PRO A 186 -3.30 -3.65 -16.22
C PRO A 186 -4.03 -3.47 -14.89
N PRO A 187 -4.86 -4.43 -14.43
CA PRO A 187 -5.56 -4.34 -13.15
C PRO A 187 -4.63 -4.10 -11.96
N PHE A 188 -3.44 -4.68 -11.98
CA PHE A 188 -2.41 -4.61 -10.94
C PHE A 188 -1.45 -3.42 -11.09
N GLN A 189 -1.73 -2.45 -11.98
CA GLN A 189 -0.82 -1.32 -12.24
C GLN A 189 -0.57 -0.45 -11.01
N ILE A 190 -1.55 -0.28 -10.14
CA ILE A 190 -1.44 0.38 -8.84
C ILE A 190 -2.19 -0.45 -7.81
N GLY A 191 -1.53 -0.78 -6.69
CA GLY A 191 -2.14 -1.32 -5.49
C GLY A 191 -1.94 -0.34 -4.32
N LEU A 192 -3.01 -0.09 -3.56
CA LEU A 192 -3.02 0.74 -2.34
C LEU A 192 -3.31 -0.18 -1.16
N GLN A 193 -2.34 -0.37 -0.27
CA GLN A 193 -2.48 -1.23 0.90
C GLN A 193 -2.50 -0.40 2.17
N PHE A 194 -3.66 -0.28 2.81
CA PHE A 194 -3.79 0.42 4.07
C PHE A 194 -3.49 -0.53 5.24
N PHE A 195 -2.43 -0.22 5.96
CA PHE A 195 -2.05 -0.88 7.20
C PHE A 195 -2.51 -0.03 8.38
N GLN A 196 -3.60 -0.46 9.00
CA GLN A 196 -4.08 0.17 10.21
C GLN A 196 -3.21 -0.26 11.41
N VAL A 197 -2.67 0.71 12.12
CA VAL A 197 -2.03 0.54 13.43
C VAL A 197 -2.88 1.21 14.51
N GLY A 198 -2.63 0.90 15.77
CA GLY A 198 -3.40 1.48 16.86
C GLY A 198 -4.84 0.96 16.91
N ASN A 199 -5.69 1.71 17.58
CA ASN A 199 -7.10 1.36 17.79
C ASN A 199 -7.97 2.63 17.90
N GLU A 200 -7.72 3.61 17.05
CA GLU A 200 -8.54 4.82 17.00
C GLU A 200 -9.97 4.45 16.56
N GLU A 201 -10.95 5.01 17.27
CA GLU A 201 -12.36 4.74 17.03
C GLU A 201 -12.76 5.23 15.63
N GLY A 202 -13.47 4.38 14.88
CA GLY A 202 -13.92 4.67 13.52
C GLY A 202 -12.86 4.51 12.43
N ALA A 203 -11.57 4.32 12.78
CA ALA A 203 -10.51 4.17 11.77
C ALA A 203 -10.67 2.88 10.97
N LYS A 204 -11.00 1.79 11.65
CA LYS A 204 -11.21 0.49 11.00
C LYS A 204 -12.37 0.53 10.01
N GLU A 205 -13.49 1.09 10.44
CA GLU A 205 -14.70 1.23 9.62
C GLU A 205 -14.43 2.12 8.41
N ALA A 206 -13.78 3.27 8.60
CA ALA A 206 -13.44 4.18 7.50
C ALA A 206 -12.50 3.54 6.47
N LEU A 207 -11.53 2.73 6.91
CA LEU A 207 -10.64 2.04 5.99
C LEU A 207 -11.34 0.87 5.29
N GLN A 208 -12.26 0.17 5.96
CA GLN A 208 -13.10 -0.86 5.31
C GLN A 208 -14.03 -0.24 4.26
N GLU A 209 -14.58 0.94 4.50
CA GLU A 209 -15.38 1.66 3.50
C GLU A 209 -14.55 2.03 2.27
N LEU A 210 -13.25 2.32 2.42
CA LEU A 210 -12.34 2.52 1.28
C LEU A 210 -12.07 1.24 0.51
N ASP A 211 -12.04 0.08 1.17
CA ASP A 211 -11.81 -1.23 0.55
C ASP A 211 -13.08 -1.72 -0.19
N ASP A 212 -14.20 -1.79 0.55
CA ASP A 212 -15.44 -2.39 0.05
C ASP A 212 -16.35 -1.40 -0.73
N GLY A 213 -16.34 -0.12 -0.34
CA GLY A 213 -17.36 0.86 -0.76
C GLY A 213 -17.06 1.58 -2.08
N LEU A 214 -15.83 1.64 -2.55
CA LEU A 214 -15.46 2.45 -3.72
C LEU A 214 -16.17 2.00 -5.01
N SER A 215 -16.40 0.71 -5.18
CA SER A 215 -17.09 0.16 -6.35
C SER A 215 -18.57 0.55 -6.40
N GLU A 216 -19.19 0.81 -5.25
CA GLU A 216 -20.60 1.19 -5.14
C GLU A 216 -20.82 2.69 -5.43
N LEU A 217 -19.79 3.52 -5.24
CA LEU A 217 -19.86 4.97 -5.44
C LEU A 217 -19.83 5.40 -6.92
N VAL A 218 -19.54 4.47 -7.83
CA VAL A 218 -19.39 4.80 -9.25
C VAL A 218 -20.32 3.93 -10.09
N GLU A 219 -21.19 4.56 -10.89
CA GLU A 219 -22.02 3.86 -11.85
C GLU A 219 -21.14 3.06 -12.83
N GLY A 220 -21.36 1.75 -12.90
CA GLY A 220 -20.52 0.83 -13.66
C GLY A 220 -19.31 0.27 -12.90
N GLY A 221 -19.10 0.67 -11.62
CA GLY A 221 -17.99 0.25 -10.78
C GLY A 221 -16.67 0.93 -11.14
N VAL A 222 -15.66 0.68 -10.35
CA VAL A 222 -14.26 1.00 -10.61
C VAL A 222 -13.43 -0.24 -10.33
N ARG A 223 -12.21 -0.31 -10.91
CA ARG A 223 -11.28 -1.39 -10.60
C ARG A 223 -10.99 -1.42 -9.09
N ASP A 224 -10.93 -2.62 -8.56
CA ASP A 224 -10.45 -2.85 -7.21
C ASP A 224 -8.93 -2.65 -7.18
N MET A 225 -8.48 -1.74 -6.33
CA MET A 225 -7.06 -1.40 -6.18
C MET A 225 -6.69 -1.06 -4.73
N VAL A 226 -7.61 -1.32 -3.78
CA VAL A 226 -7.43 -1.02 -2.36
C VAL A 226 -7.55 -2.30 -1.55
N ASP A 227 -6.62 -2.52 -0.66
CA ASP A 227 -6.66 -3.57 0.36
C ASP A 227 -6.44 -2.96 1.74
N THR A 228 -7.13 -3.48 2.75
CA THR A 228 -7.01 -3.02 4.13
C THR A 228 -6.60 -4.15 5.06
N VAL A 229 -5.56 -3.92 5.85
CA VAL A 229 -5.05 -4.87 6.84
C VAL A 229 -4.91 -4.17 8.19
N THR A 230 -5.45 -4.79 9.25
CA THR A 230 -5.23 -4.33 10.63
C THR A 230 -4.01 -5.04 11.23
N TRP A 231 -3.06 -4.25 11.74
CA TRP A 231 -1.88 -4.76 12.45
C TRP A 231 -2.30 -5.30 13.82
N THR A 232 -2.00 -6.56 14.09
CA THR A 232 -2.36 -7.23 15.35
C THR A 232 -1.18 -7.42 16.30
N GLY A 233 0.02 -6.92 15.96
CA GLY A 233 1.24 -7.05 16.76
C GLY A 233 2.05 -8.28 16.45
#